data_6637416c226dfc898a2327d1896066b9
#
_entry.id   6637416c226dfc898a2327d1896066b9
#
_cell.length_a   1.000
_cell.length_b   1.000
_cell.length_c   1.000
_cell.angle_alpha   90.00
_cell.angle_beta   90.00
_cell.angle_gamma   90.00
#
_symmetry.space_group_name_H-M   'P 1'
#
loop_
_entity.id
_entity.type
_entity.pdbx_description
1 polymer ?
#
loop_
_entity_poly.entity_id
_entity_poly.type
_entity_poly.pdbx_seq_one_letter_code
_entity_poly.pdbx_strand_id
1 'polypeptide(L)'
;MATTADIRNGLCIRHNDKLFQIIEFQHVKPGKGPAFVRTKMRQIESGKVLDNTFSAGHKIDVVRIERREYQYLYQEGDKFIFMNNENYEQVEIPAKMIDKPLFLKEGMICEITFHAEEEMPLVVDLPNTIEAEITYTEPGIKGDTATNTMKPATIDTGAEIRVPLFIGTGEKIKVDTRTGMYVERVK
;
A
#
# COMPACT_ATOMS: atom_id res chain seq x y z
N MET A 1 20.21 -20.50 11.59
CA MET A 1 20.59 -19.19 11.03
C MET A 1 20.47 -19.28 9.52
N ALA A 2 19.74 -18.39 8.91
CA ALA A 2 19.58 -18.34 7.47
C ALA A 2 20.79 -17.69 6.78
N THR A 3 21.03 -18.09 5.54
CA THR A 3 22.11 -17.57 4.71
C THR A 3 21.59 -17.19 3.33
N THR A 4 22.43 -16.63 2.48
CA THR A 4 22.05 -16.32 1.10
C THR A 4 21.62 -17.52 0.26
N ALA A 5 21.86 -18.76 0.72
CA ALA A 5 21.35 -19.97 0.09
C ALA A 5 19.82 -20.13 0.27
N ASP A 6 19.27 -19.51 1.31
CA ASP A 6 17.83 -19.57 1.65
C ASP A 6 17.02 -18.47 0.96
N ILE A 7 17.67 -17.57 0.20
CA ILE A 7 17.01 -16.47 -0.50
C ILE A 7 16.05 -17.02 -1.55
N ARG A 8 14.79 -16.51 -1.47
CA ARG A 8 13.72 -16.79 -2.42
C ARG A 8 12.81 -15.57 -2.55
N ASN A 9 12.04 -15.50 -3.61
CA ASN A 9 11.04 -14.45 -3.78
C ASN A 9 10.00 -14.51 -2.66
N GLY A 10 9.64 -13.36 -2.12
CA GLY A 10 8.71 -13.21 -1.01
C GLY A 10 9.37 -13.31 0.38
N LEU A 11 10.63 -13.77 0.49
CA LEU A 11 11.35 -13.80 1.77
C LEU A 11 11.52 -12.37 2.30
N CYS A 12 11.19 -12.17 3.58
CA CYS A 12 11.42 -10.90 4.26
C CYS A 12 12.67 -10.99 5.13
N ILE A 13 13.50 -9.95 5.04
CA ILE A 13 14.76 -9.85 5.77
C ILE A 13 14.91 -8.47 6.40
N ARG A 14 15.62 -8.40 7.51
CA ARG A 14 16.12 -7.15 8.09
C ARG A 14 17.49 -6.84 7.45
N HIS A 15 17.62 -5.66 6.90
CA HIS A 15 18.88 -5.17 6.30
C HIS A 15 19.03 -3.68 6.59
N ASN A 16 20.16 -3.29 7.21
CA ASN A 16 20.42 -1.91 7.67
C ASN A 16 19.26 -1.32 8.48
N ASP A 17 18.79 -2.07 9.48
CA ASP A 17 17.69 -1.72 10.41
C ASP A 17 16.33 -1.44 9.73
N LYS A 18 16.16 -1.91 8.50
CA LYS A 18 14.92 -1.80 7.74
C LYS A 18 14.46 -3.16 7.25
N LEU A 19 13.16 -3.29 7.06
CA LEU A 19 12.54 -4.52 6.60
C LEU A 19 12.36 -4.49 5.08
N PHE A 20 12.82 -5.55 4.42
CA PHE A 20 12.75 -5.70 2.97
C PHE A 20 12.15 -7.04 2.60
N GLN A 21 11.34 -7.04 1.55
CA GLN A 21 10.89 -8.24 0.87
C GLN A 21 11.73 -8.46 -0.39
N ILE A 22 12.27 -9.66 -0.55
CA ILE A 22 12.96 -10.06 -1.78
C ILE A 22 11.92 -10.23 -2.90
N ILE A 23 12.02 -9.44 -3.95
CA ILE A 23 11.12 -9.51 -5.10
C ILE A 23 11.75 -10.22 -6.29
N GLU A 24 13.08 -10.21 -6.38
CA GLU A 24 13.83 -10.89 -7.42
C GLU A 24 15.24 -11.24 -6.90
N PHE A 25 15.78 -12.38 -7.31
CA PHE A 25 17.15 -12.75 -6.96
C PHE A 25 17.81 -13.58 -8.04
N GLN A 26 19.15 -13.55 -8.06
CA GLN A 26 19.96 -14.33 -8.98
C GLN A 26 21.24 -14.80 -8.28
N HIS A 27 21.44 -16.12 -8.21
CA HIS A 27 22.72 -16.71 -7.82
C HIS A 27 23.71 -16.64 -8.98
N VAL A 28 24.87 -16.03 -8.75
CA VAL A 28 25.92 -15.89 -9.74
C VAL A 28 27.17 -16.60 -9.27
N LYS A 29 27.65 -17.53 -10.09
CA LYS A 29 28.96 -18.22 -9.92
C LYS A 29 29.86 -17.80 -11.08
N PRO A 30 30.65 -16.74 -10.92
CA PRO A 30 31.57 -16.33 -11.98
C PRO A 30 32.65 -17.38 -12.20
N GLY A 31 33.14 -17.50 -13.43
CA GLY A 31 34.25 -18.42 -13.73
C GLY A 31 35.55 -18.08 -13.01
N LYS A 32 35.72 -16.81 -12.63
CA LYS A 32 36.81 -16.30 -11.78
C LYS A 32 36.21 -15.40 -10.71
N GLY A 33 36.52 -15.65 -9.43
CA GLY A 33 36.06 -14.86 -8.30
C GLY A 33 35.00 -15.55 -7.42
N PRO A 34 34.67 -14.98 -6.26
CA PRO A 34 33.72 -15.55 -5.32
C PRO A 34 32.28 -15.50 -5.86
N ALA A 35 31.50 -16.52 -5.53
CA ALA A 35 30.07 -16.53 -5.84
C ALA A 35 29.32 -15.46 -5.02
N PHE A 36 28.24 -14.92 -5.59
CA PHE A 36 27.39 -13.91 -4.97
C PHE A 36 25.94 -14.07 -5.37
N VAL A 37 25.06 -13.39 -4.64
CA VAL A 37 23.61 -13.34 -4.92
C VAL A 37 23.22 -11.89 -5.14
N ARG A 38 22.75 -11.59 -6.34
CA ARG A 38 22.09 -10.31 -6.63
C ARG A 38 20.66 -10.39 -6.17
N THR A 39 20.17 -9.36 -5.50
CA THR A 39 18.79 -9.27 -5.05
C THR A 39 18.19 -7.93 -5.42
N LYS A 40 16.93 -7.94 -5.82
CA LYS A 40 16.07 -6.76 -5.85
C LYS A 40 15.12 -6.85 -4.68
N MET A 41 15.10 -5.84 -3.84
CA MET A 41 14.38 -5.84 -2.57
C MET A 41 13.45 -4.64 -2.50
N ARG A 42 12.24 -4.85 -1.99
CA ARG A 42 11.27 -3.77 -1.70
C ARG A 42 11.23 -3.53 -0.21
N GLN A 43 11.49 -2.29 0.21
CA GLN A 43 11.31 -1.88 1.59
C GLN A 43 9.81 -1.95 1.95
N ILE A 44 9.46 -2.61 3.05
CA ILE A 44 8.07 -2.87 3.42
C ILE A 44 7.33 -1.56 3.72
N GLU A 45 7.91 -0.70 4.54
CA GLU A 45 7.27 0.54 4.99
C GLU A 45 7.11 1.60 3.89
N SER A 46 8.10 1.75 3.01
CA SER A 46 8.14 2.84 2.02
C SER A 46 7.82 2.41 0.60
N GLY A 47 7.76 1.09 0.34
CA GLY A 47 7.60 0.53 -0.99
C GLY A 47 8.80 0.74 -1.93
N LYS A 48 9.86 1.45 -1.49
CA LYS A 48 11.04 1.73 -2.32
C LYS A 48 11.77 0.44 -2.67
N VAL A 49 12.16 0.33 -3.94
CA VAL A 49 12.92 -0.81 -4.45
C VAL A 49 14.39 -0.43 -4.52
N LEU A 50 15.25 -1.35 -4.08
CA LEU A 50 16.70 -1.23 -4.21
C LEU A 50 17.32 -2.55 -4.66
N ASP A 51 18.42 -2.45 -5.35
CA ASP A 51 19.27 -3.59 -5.71
C ASP A 51 20.39 -3.75 -4.67
N ASN A 52 20.64 -4.99 -4.25
CA ASN A 52 21.72 -5.29 -3.33
C ASN A 52 22.40 -6.60 -3.75
N THR A 53 23.70 -6.72 -3.45
CA THR A 53 24.48 -7.91 -3.73
C THR A 53 25.09 -8.43 -2.44
N PHE A 54 24.79 -9.69 -2.13
CA PHE A 54 25.34 -10.40 -0.99
C PHE A 54 26.41 -11.40 -1.46
N SER A 55 27.50 -11.53 -0.71
CA SER A 55 28.45 -12.63 -0.92
C SER A 55 27.76 -13.97 -0.66
N ALA A 56 28.12 -15.01 -1.39
CA ALA A 56 27.59 -16.35 -1.14
C ALA A 56 27.93 -16.79 0.30
N GLY A 57 26.96 -17.39 1.00
CA GLY A 57 27.11 -17.80 2.40
C GLY A 57 26.97 -16.67 3.42
N HIS A 58 26.70 -15.42 2.99
CA HIS A 58 26.43 -14.33 3.92
C HIS A 58 25.19 -14.65 4.79
N LYS A 59 25.28 -14.38 6.09
CA LYS A 59 24.18 -14.56 7.02
C LYS A 59 23.13 -13.48 6.78
N ILE A 60 21.87 -13.90 6.71
CA ILE A 60 20.73 -13.00 6.57
C ILE A 60 19.82 -13.12 7.79
N ASP A 61 19.26 -12.01 8.21
CA ASP A 61 18.27 -11.92 9.29
C ASP A 61 16.88 -12.02 8.68
N VAL A 62 16.29 -13.22 8.75
CA VAL A 62 14.95 -13.49 8.21
C VAL A 62 13.91 -13.03 9.20
N VAL A 63 12.92 -12.29 8.71
CA VAL A 63 11.80 -11.76 9.48
C VAL A 63 10.50 -12.39 8.99
N ARG A 64 9.68 -12.85 9.91
CA ARG A 64 8.34 -13.34 9.62
C ARG A 64 7.37 -12.16 9.60
N ILE A 65 6.66 -11.99 8.50
CA ILE A 65 5.57 -11.05 8.38
C ILE A 65 4.25 -11.79 8.19
N GLU A 66 3.19 -11.22 8.69
CA GLU A 66 1.82 -11.70 8.54
C GLU A 66 0.94 -10.57 8.03
N ARG A 67 -0.05 -10.91 7.22
CA ARG A 67 -1.08 -10.00 6.74
C ARG A 67 -2.39 -10.42 7.36
N ARG A 68 -3.08 -9.46 7.94
CA ARG A 68 -4.33 -9.69 8.67
C ARG A 68 -5.36 -8.65 8.24
N GLU A 69 -6.61 -9.05 8.12
CA GLU A 69 -7.72 -8.16 7.78
C GLU A 69 -8.26 -7.45 9.02
N TYR A 70 -8.37 -6.13 8.91
CA TYR A 70 -8.90 -5.27 9.94
C TYR A 70 -9.95 -4.33 9.34
N GLN A 71 -10.99 -4.04 10.10
CA GLN A 71 -11.99 -3.06 9.75
C GLN A 71 -11.59 -1.69 10.31
N TYR A 72 -11.55 -0.69 9.44
CA TYR A 72 -11.37 0.69 9.89
C TYR A 72 -12.64 1.17 10.62
N LEU A 73 -12.49 1.73 11.81
CA LEU A 73 -13.58 2.25 12.63
C LEU A 73 -13.69 3.76 12.53
N TYR A 74 -12.70 4.48 13.05
CA TYR A 74 -12.69 5.94 13.10
C TYR A 74 -11.27 6.49 13.27
N GLN A 75 -11.14 7.81 13.12
CA GLN A 75 -9.91 8.55 13.39
C GLN A 75 -10.02 9.29 14.73
N GLU A 76 -8.95 9.23 15.53
CA GLU A 76 -8.80 9.98 16.77
C GLU A 76 -7.46 10.75 16.72
N GLY A 77 -7.55 12.06 16.48
CA GLY A 77 -6.36 12.89 16.26
C GLY A 77 -5.55 12.45 15.04
N ASP A 78 -4.30 12.06 15.26
CA ASP A 78 -3.37 11.55 14.24
C ASP A 78 -3.35 10.01 14.12
N LYS A 79 -4.23 9.34 14.87
CA LYS A 79 -4.34 7.88 14.91
C LYS A 79 -5.63 7.42 14.24
N PHE A 80 -5.52 6.28 13.57
CA PHE A 80 -6.63 5.58 12.94
C PHE A 80 -6.87 4.28 13.69
N ILE A 81 -8.11 4.05 14.08
CA ILE A 81 -8.49 2.88 14.88
C ILE A 81 -9.04 1.81 13.96
N PHE A 82 -8.42 0.65 14.04
CA PHE A 82 -8.82 -0.54 13.29
C PHE A 82 -9.17 -1.67 14.24
N MET A 83 -10.11 -2.51 13.86
CA MET A 83 -10.57 -3.66 14.64
C MET A 83 -10.34 -4.95 13.84
N ASN A 84 -9.74 -5.92 14.46
CA ASN A 84 -9.61 -7.25 13.90
C ASN A 84 -10.97 -7.93 13.82
N ASN A 85 -11.33 -8.46 12.65
CA ASN A 85 -12.64 -9.09 12.44
C ASN A 85 -12.78 -10.47 13.09
N GLU A 86 -11.69 -11.09 13.53
CA GLU A 86 -11.72 -12.43 14.13
C GLU A 86 -11.85 -12.37 15.66
N ASN A 87 -11.06 -11.50 16.31
CA ASN A 87 -10.99 -11.44 17.78
C ASN A 87 -11.49 -10.12 18.37
N TYR A 88 -11.89 -9.14 17.52
CA TYR A 88 -12.42 -7.82 17.89
C TYR A 88 -11.42 -6.92 18.64
N GLU A 89 -10.15 -7.30 18.65
CA GLU A 89 -9.10 -6.44 19.21
C GLU A 89 -8.88 -5.21 18.35
N GLN A 90 -8.72 -4.07 19.01
CA GLN A 90 -8.46 -2.80 18.34
C GLN A 90 -6.97 -2.50 18.33
N VAL A 91 -6.51 -1.90 17.25
CA VAL A 91 -5.15 -1.42 17.06
C VAL A 91 -5.16 0.04 16.61
N GLU A 92 -4.28 0.83 17.21
CA GLU A 92 -4.06 2.23 16.85
C GLU A 92 -2.95 2.34 15.80
N ILE A 93 -3.26 2.88 14.66
CA ILE A 93 -2.31 3.04 13.54
C ILE A 93 -2.03 4.53 13.31
N PRO A 94 -0.79 5.00 13.45
CA PRO A 94 -0.42 6.38 13.10
C PRO A 94 -0.63 6.68 11.62
N ALA A 95 -1.08 7.88 11.28
CA ALA A 95 -1.34 8.32 9.90
C ALA A 95 -0.17 8.05 8.93
N LYS A 96 1.07 8.12 9.41
CA LYS A 96 2.30 7.88 8.61
C LYS A 96 2.43 6.46 8.07
N MET A 97 1.70 5.48 8.62
CA MET A 97 1.69 4.09 8.19
C MET A 97 0.63 3.80 7.13
N ILE A 98 -0.17 4.80 6.78
CA ILE A 98 -1.27 4.68 5.83
C ILE A 98 -0.95 5.55 4.62
N ASP A 99 -0.80 4.94 3.46
CA ASP A 99 -0.74 5.71 2.21
C ASP A 99 -2.14 6.22 1.88
N LYS A 100 -2.28 7.53 1.72
CA LYS A 100 -3.55 8.20 1.39
C LYS A 100 -4.69 7.95 2.40
N PRO A 101 -4.52 8.35 3.67
CA PRO A 101 -5.53 8.14 4.71
C PRO A 101 -6.90 8.78 4.40
N LEU A 102 -6.94 9.80 3.52
CA LEU A 102 -8.18 10.45 3.08
C LEU A 102 -9.10 9.53 2.24
N PHE A 103 -8.65 8.36 1.81
CA PHE A 103 -9.50 7.37 1.15
C PHE A 103 -10.13 6.36 2.11
N LEU A 104 -9.77 6.41 3.40
CA LEU A 104 -10.40 5.56 4.41
C LEU A 104 -11.85 5.96 4.64
N LYS A 105 -12.70 4.96 4.71
CA LYS A 105 -14.12 5.09 5.00
C LYS A 105 -14.48 4.13 6.13
N GLU A 106 -15.29 4.60 7.08
CA GLU A 106 -15.76 3.78 8.20
C GLU A 106 -16.36 2.45 7.71
N GLY A 107 -16.00 1.38 8.37
CA GLY A 107 -16.40 0.03 8.00
C GLY A 107 -15.57 -0.63 6.89
N MET A 108 -14.60 0.08 6.31
CA MET A 108 -13.73 -0.46 5.27
C MET A 108 -12.81 -1.56 5.81
N ILE A 109 -12.71 -2.66 5.08
CA ILE A 109 -11.74 -3.72 5.37
C ILE A 109 -10.43 -3.40 4.70
N CYS A 110 -9.37 -3.31 5.50
CA CYS A 110 -8.00 -3.06 5.07
C CYS A 110 -7.12 -4.24 5.45
N GLU A 111 -6.03 -4.45 4.71
CA GLU A 111 -5.02 -5.44 5.05
C GLU A 111 -3.88 -4.74 5.81
N ILE A 112 -3.59 -5.20 7.03
CA ILE A 112 -2.47 -4.70 7.81
C ILE A 112 -1.36 -5.74 7.84
N THR A 113 -0.17 -5.33 7.43
CA THR A 113 1.05 -6.14 7.49
C THR A 113 1.70 -5.95 8.85
N PHE A 114 1.94 -7.06 9.56
CA PHE A 114 2.56 -7.11 10.87
C PHE A 114 3.94 -7.77 10.83
N HIS A 115 4.83 -7.31 11.69
CA HIS A 115 5.99 -8.09 12.12
C HIS A 115 5.47 -9.16 13.09
N ALA A 116 5.47 -10.43 12.68
CA ALA A 116 4.75 -11.48 13.39
C ALA A 116 5.29 -11.78 14.81
N GLU A 117 6.61 -11.65 15.02
CA GLU A 117 7.22 -11.92 16.33
C GLU A 117 7.10 -10.74 17.30
N GLU A 118 7.10 -9.52 16.79
CA GLU A 118 7.00 -8.29 17.57
C GLU A 118 5.55 -7.81 17.71
N GLU A 119 4.59 -8.44 17.03
CA GLU A 119 3.16 -8.04 16.93
C GLU A 119 3.00 -6.54 16.57
N MET A 120 3.93 -6.02 15.77
CA MET A 120 4.00 -4.61 15.43
C MET A 120 3.45 -4.38 14.01
N PRO A 121 2.48 -3.45 13.83
CA PRO A 121 2.00 -3.07 12.51
C PRO A 121 3.09 -2.32 11.74
N LEU A 122 3.21 -2.60 10.44
CA LEU A 122 4.23 -2.03 9.57
C LEU A 122 3.63 -1.11 8.51
N VAL A 123 2.57 -1.57 7.85
CA VAL A 123 1.90 -0.84 6.77
C VAL A 123 0.43 -1.24 6.70
N VAL A 124 -0.41 -0.32 6.29
CA VAL A 124 -1.83 -0.54 6.01
C VAL A 124 -2.07 -0.39 4.51
N ASP A 125 -2.55 -1.45 3.90
CA ASP A 125 -2.97 -1.48 2.50
C ASP A 125 -4.49 -1.33 2.41
N LEU A 126 -4.94 -0.28 1.73
CA LEU A 126 -6.35 -0.07 1.42
C LEU A 126 -6.79 -1.03 0.29
N PRO A 127 -8.10 -1.35 0.19
CA PRO A 127 -8.63 -2.01 -1.00
C PRO A 127 -8.22 -1.26 -2.27
N ASN A 128 -7.95 -1.98 -3.35
CA ASN A 128 -7.49 -1.37 -4.61
C ASN A 128 -8.45 -0.32 -5.17
N THR A 129 -9.73 -0.47 -4.88
CA THR A 129 -10.78 0.48 -5.30
C THR A 129 -11.77 0.71 -4.17
N ILE A 130 -12.32 1.92 -4.14
CA ILE A 130 -13.42 2.30 -3.23
C ILE A 130 -14.58 2.89 -4.01
N GLU A 131 -15.78 2.76 -3.45
CA GLU A 131 -16.95 3.49 -3.91
C GLU A 131 -17.10 4.77 -3.08
N ALA A 132 -17.22 5.89 -3.75
CA ALA A 132 -17.33 7.20 -3.13
C ALA A 132 -18.40 8.05 -3.83
N GLU A 133 -19.04 8.93 -3.07
CA GLU A 133 -20.00 9.88 -3.60
C GLU A 133 -19.31 11.23 -3.84
N ILE A 134 -19.61 11.87 -4.97
CA ILE A 134 -19.14 13.22 -5.26
C ILE A 134 -19.92 14.21 -4.42
N THR A 135 -19.28 14.84 -3.46
CA THR A 135 -19.90 15.87 -2.61
C THR A 135 -19.83 17.25 -3.23
N TYR A 136 -18.78 17.52 -4.02
CA TYR A 136 -18.61 18.78 -4.74
C TYR A 136 -17.85 18.59 -6.04
N THR A 137 -18.31 19.24 -7.10
CA THR A 137 -17.57 19.42 -8.35
C THR A 137 -18.13 20.61 -9.12
N GLU A 138 -17.28 21.30 -9.86
CA GLU A 138 -17.72 22.38 -10.74
C GLU A 138 -18.53 21.85 -11.95
N PRO A 139 -19.49 22.62 -12.48
CA PRO A 139 -20.15 22.27 -13.73
C PRO A 139 -19.12 22.14 -14.88
N GLY A 140 -19.24 21.08 -15.66
CA GLY A 140 -18.40 20.94 -16.85
C GLY A 140 -18.72 22.04 -17.88
N ILE A 141 -17.77 22.88 -18.24
CA ILE A 141 -17.98 23.92 -19.25
C ILE A 141 -18.03 23.23 -20.62
N LYS A 142 -19.16 23.37 -21.33
CA LYS A 142 -19.31 22.98 -22.73
C LYS A 142 -18.47 23.91 -23.59
N GLY A 143 -17.33 23.43 -24.10
CA GLY A 143 -16.47 24.22 -24.98
C GLY A 143 -15.08 23.61 -25.16
N ASP A 144 -14.65 22.79 -24.26
CA ASP A 144 -13.35 22.13 -24.39
C ASP A 144 -13.51 20.79 -25.11
N THR A 145 -13.22 20.83 -26.43
CA THR A 145 -13.32 19.68 -27.33
C THR A 145 -12.15 18.69 -27.20
N ALA A 146 -11.34 18.82 -26.17
CA ALA A 146 -10.27 17.85 -25.88
C ALA A 146 -10.88 16.58 -25.26
N THR A 147 -10.89 15.51 -26.00
CA THR A 147 -11.09 14.13 -25.49
C THR A 147 -10.14 13.88 -24.33
N ASN A 148 -10.67 13.66 -23.13
CA ASN A 148 -9.98 13.44 -21.84
C ASN A 148 -9.84 14.64 -20.89
N THR A 149 -10.66 15.67 -21.02
CA THR A 149 -10.66 16.75 -20.05
C THR A 149 -11.25 16.26 -18.71
N MET A 150 -10.47 16.42 -17.64
CA MET A 150 -10.83 16.04 -16.28
C MET A 150 -11.00 17.31 -15.44
N LYS A 151 -12.01 17.32 -14.58
CA LYS A 151 -12.26 18.41 -13.62
C LYS A 151 -12.00 17.97 -12.18
N PRO A 152 -11.68 18.90 -11.27
CA PRO A 152 -11.56 18.58 -9.85
C PRO A 152 -12.93 18.23 -9.25
N ALA A 153 -12.90 17.30 -8.30
CA ALA A 153 -14.06 16.90 -7.52
C ALA A 153 -13.64 16.47 -6.12
N THR A 154 -14.51 16.71 -5.14
CA THR A 154 -14.34 16.25 -3.77
C THR A 154 -15.30 15.09 -3.52
N ILE A 155 -14.81 14.03 -2.92
CA ILE A 155 -15.61 12.86 -2.53
C ILE A 155 -16.03 12.92 -1.07
N ASP A 156 -16.94 12.03 -0.67
CA ASP A 156 -17.54 11.96 0.68
C ASP A 156 -16.52 11.75 1.81
N THR A 157 -15.34 11.25 1.53
CA THR A 157 -14.24 11.14 2.48
C THR A 157 -13.40 12.43 2.65
N GLY A 158 -13.71 13.47 1.85
CA GLY A 158 -12.96 14.72 1.82
C GLY A 158 -11.75 14.73 0.90
N ALA A 159 -11.44 13.62 0.23
CA ALA A 159 -10.33 13.57 -0.72
C ALA A 159 -10.68 14.31 -2.01
N GLU A 160 -9.70 15.03 -2.57
CA GLU A 160 -9.80 15.66 -3.88
C GLU A 160 -9.26 14.71 -4.96
N ILE A 161 -10.04 14.53 -6.00
CA ILE A 161 -9.71 13.69 -7.15
C ILE A 161 -10.03 14.40 -8.46
N ARG A 162 -9.65 13.79 -9.58
CA ARG A 162 -10.06 14.24 -10.90
C ARG A 162 -11.06 13.29 -11.53
N VAL A 163 -12.15 13.86 -12.06
CA VAL A 163 -13.23 13.11 -12.70
C VAL A 163 -13.53 13.65 -14.11
N PRO A 164 -14.09 12.83 -15.00
CA PRO A 164 -14.58 13.29 -16.32
C PRO A 164 -15.60 14.42 -16.19
N LEU A 165 -15.69 15.29 -17.19
CA LEU A 165 -16.58 16.47 -17.19
C LEU A 165 -18.07 16.14 -16.98
N PHE A 166 -18.51 14.94 -17.38
CA PHE A 166 -19.90 14.51 -17.28
C PHE A 166 -20.33 14.07 -15.85
N ILE A 167 -19.37 13.88 -14.95
CA ILE A 167 -19.66 13.49 -13.56
C ILE A 167 -20.18 14.70 -12.80
N GLY A 168 -21.32 14.55 -12.12
CA GLY A 168 -21.98 15.57 -11.30
C GLY A 168 -21.88 15.31 -9.80
N THR A 169 -22.28 16.32 -9.01
CA THR A 169 -22.45 16.19 -7.56
C THR A 169 -23.57 15.19 -7.26
N GLY A 170 -23.40 14.35 -6.23
CA GLY A 170 -24.34 13.31 -5.84
C GLY A 170 -24.17 11.99 -6.60
N GLU A 171 -23.30 11.94 -7.61
CA GLU A 171 -23.02 10.69 -8.32
C GLU A 171 -22.04 9.81 -7.54
N LYS A 172 -22.29 8.49 -7.56
CA LYS A 172 -21.37 7.49 -7.00
C LYS A 172 -20.40 7.02 -8.06
N ILE A 173 -19.15 6.97 -7.67
CA ILE A 173 -18.03 6.57 -8.53
C ILE A 173 -17.15 5.55 -7.84
N LYS A 174 -16.39 4.81 -8.63
CA LYS A 174 -15.31 3.95 -8.17
C LYS A 174 -13.99 4.67 -8.39
N VAL A 175 -13.14 4.69 -7.37
CA VAL A 175 -11.83 5.34 -7.36
C VAL A 175 -10.75 4.30 -7.07
N ASP A 176 -9.68 4.31 -7.84
CA ASP A 176 -8.46 3.51 -7.54
C ASP A 176 -7.71 4.20 -6.40
N THR A 177 -7.57 3.52 -5.26
CA THR A 177 -6.96 4.07 -4.04
C THR A 177 -5.46 4.32 -4.18
N ARG A 178 -4.76 3.55 -5.04
CA ARG A 178 -3.31 3.66 -5.25
C ARG A 178 -2.95 4.90 -6.06
N THR A 179 -3.75 5.21 -7.07
CA THR A 179 -3.51 6.33 -7.98
C THR A 179 -4.33 7.57 -7.63
N GLY A 180 -5.48 7.41 -6.95
CA GLY A 180 -6.47 8.46 -6.74
C GLY A 180 -7.26 8.79 -8.00
N MET A 181 -7.27 7.89 -8.98
CA MET A 181 -7.93 8.13 -10.26
C MET A 181 -9.35 7.58 -10.27
N TYR A 182 -10.23 8.32 -10.96
CA TYR A 182 -11.55 7.83 -11.34
C TYR A 182 -11.43 6.55 -12.18
N VAL A 183 -12.22 5.53 -11.88
CA VAL A 183 -12.30 4.28 -12.63
C VAL A 183 -13.59 4.24 -13.45
N GLU A 184 -14.73 4.30 -12.78
CA GLU A 184 -16.04 4.20 -13.43
C GLU A 184 -17.14 4.81 -12.55
N ARG A 185 -18.30 5.08 -13.16
CA ARG A 185 -19.50 5.45 -12.43
C ARG A 185 -20.20 4.19 -11.93
N VAL A 186 -20.60 4.20 -10.65
CA VAL A 186 -21.44 3.16 -10.05
C VAL A 186 -22.89 3.44 -10.41
N LYS A 187 -23.58 2.42 -10.89
CA LYS A 187 -25.03 2.51 -11.27
C LYS A 187 -25.93 2.32 -10.05
#